data_626c55baaf7e67cf1398db23663daf9f
#
_entry.id   626c55baaf7e67cf1398db23663daf9f
#
_cell.length_a   1.000
_cell.length_b   1.000
_cell.length_c   1.000
_cell.angle_alpha   90.00
_cell.angle_beta   90.00
_cell.angle_gamma   90.00
#
_symmetry.space_group_name_H-M   'P 1'
#
loop_
_entity.id
_entity.type
_entity.pdbx_description
1 polymer ?
#
loop_
_entity_poly.entity_id
_entity_poly.type
_entity_poly.pdbx_seq_one_letter_code
_entity_poly.pdbx_strand_id
1 'polypeptide(L)'
;MQPASRNLAKRPKHHCKTVFLSDIHLGTVDSKADEVVNFLKHIRCDKLVLNGDIIDGWALKRGGKWSARHSRVIRKILKMMERDDMEVIYLRGNHDDILERFLPLAFGKLKFTKEHIHTTQAGQRYLVVHGDGFDSVSTNHKWIASLGAVGYDFLLGVNRVYNLYRSWRGKEYFFFSKLVNYERFLESLREVMPKREELAAV
;
A
#
# COMPACT_ATOMS: atom_id res chain seq x y z
N MET A 1 16.38 47.01 -9.50
CA MET A 1 15.28 46.14 -10.01
C MET A 1 15.40 44.80 -9.33
N GLN A 2 14.60 44.56 -8.30
CA GLN A 2 14.54 43.25 -7.63
C GLN A 2 13.59 42.35 -8.43
N PRO A 3 13.90 41.06 -8.67
CA PRO A 3 12.98 40.15 -9.31
C PRO A 3 11.86 39.80 -8.32
N ALA A 4 10.63 40.02 -8.75
CA ALA A 4 9.44 39.67 -8.00
C ALA A 4 9.43 38.15 -7.72
N SER A 5 9.46 37.78 -6.43
CA SER A 5 9.26 36.42 -6.00
C SER A 5 7.86 35.98 -6.42
N ARG A 6 7.74 35.11 -7.42
CA ARG A 6 6.49 34.43 -7.76
C ARG A 6 6.04 33.62 -6.55
N ASN A 7 5.11 34.16 -5.80
CA ASN A 7 4.32 33.44 -4.82
C ASN A 7 3.49 32.38 -5.59
N LEU A 8 4.08 31.19 -5.79
CA LEU A 8 3.33 30.04 -6.29
C LEU A 8 2.31 29.68 -5.22
N ALA A 9 1.09 30.18 -5.38
CA ALA A 9 -0.04 29.83 -4.54
C ALA A 9 -0.11 28.31 -4.45
N LYS A 10 0.10 27.76 -3.25
CA LYS A 10 0.02 26.32 -2.99
C LYS A 10 -1.39 25.86 -3.40
N ARG A 11 -1.49 24.98 -4.39
CA ARG A 11 -2.77 24.41 -4.82
C ARG A 11 -3.53 23.92 -3.57
N PRO A 12 -4.85 24.19 -3.46
CA PRO A 12 -5.64 23.73 -2.33
C PRO A 12 -5.55 22.20 -2.27
N LYS A 13 -5.32 21.67 -1.07
CA LYS A 13 -5.28 20.23 -0.85
C LYS A 13 -6.71 19.72 -0.74
N HIS A 14 -6.97 18.59 -1.40
CA HIS A 14 -8.22 17.86 -1.18
C HIS A 14 -8.26 17.34 0.26
N HIS A 15 -9.33 17.67 0.99
CA HIS A 15 -9.56 17.14 2.34
C HIS A 15 -10.44 15.89 2.26
N CYS A 16 -9.93 14.78 2.82
CA CYS A 16 -10.65 13.52 2.95
C CYS A 16 -10.77 13.17 4.43
N LYS A 17 -11.85 12.54 4.86
CA LYS A 17 -11.97 12.04 6.23
C LYS A 17 -10.99 10.90 6.47
N THR A 18 -11.01 9.90 5.59
CA THR A 18 -10.12 8.73 5.68
C THR A 18 -9.54 8.42 4.30
N VAL A 19 -8.26 8.09 4.29
CA VAL A 19 -7.55 7.60 3.10
C VAL A 19 -7.00 6.22 3.41
N PHE A 20 -7.15 5.30 2.47
CA PHE A 20 -6.60 3.95 2.54
C PHE A 20 -5.48 3.81 1.50
N LEU A 21 -4.35 3.26 1.92
CA LEU A 21 -3.23 2.89 1.06
C LEU A 21 -2.81 1.47 1.42
N SER A 22 -2.51 0.65 0.42
CA SER A 22 -1.97 -0.71 0.57
C SER A 22 -0.85 -0.97 -0.42
N ASP A 23 -0.12 -2.05 -0.23
CA ASP A 23 0.80 -2.62 -1.23
C ASP A 23 1.83 -1.60 -1.79
N ILE A 24 2.43 -0.80 -0.92
CA ILE A 24 3.45 0.18 -1.31
C ILE A 24 4.81 -0.48 -1.52
N HIS A 25 5.09 -1.57 -0.80
CA HIS A 25 6.32 -2.37 -0.84
C HIS A 25 7.60 -1.53 -0.76
N LEU A 26 7.69 -0.64 0.25
CA LEU A 26 8.92 0.12 0.51
C LEU A 26 10.07 -0.84 0.85
N GLY A 27 11.18 -0.70 0.18
CA GLY A 27 12.32 -1.64 0.28
C GLY A 27 12.57 -2.37 -1.03
N THR A 28 11.65 -2.28 -2.00
CA THR A 28 11.81 -2.81 -3.34
C THR A 28 12.18 -1.71 -4.34
N VAL A 29 12.78 -2.11 -5.45
CA VAL A 29 13.15 -1.18 -6.56
C VAL A 29 11.89 -0.68 -7.27
N ASP A 30 10.85 -1.51 -7.34
CA ASP A 30 9.62 -1.24 -8.08
C ASP A 30 8.56 -0.48 -7.27
N SER A 31 8.84 -0.23 -5.99
CA SER A 31 7.99 0.58 -5.12
C SER A 31 7.64 1.93 -5.76
N LYS A 32 6.37 2.29 -5.75
CA LYS A 32 5.86 3.57 -6.26
C LYS A 32 5.99 4.71 -5.23
N ALA A 33 7.11 4.71 -4.49
CA ALA A 33 7.35 5.63 -3.37
C ALA A 33 7.21 7.12 -3.76
N ASP A 34 7.67 7.50 -4.95
CA ASP A 34 7.60 8.90 -5.40
C ASP A 34 6.18 9.32 -5.74
N GLU A 35 5.40 8.43 -6.35
CA GLU A 35 3.98 8.62 -6.63
C GLU A 35 3.18 8.75 -5.33
N VAL A 36 3.45 7.90 -4.32
CA VAL A 36 2.83 7.99 -2.99
C VAL A 36 3.16 9.32 -2.33
N VAL A 37 4.43 9.76 -2.34
CA VAL A 37 4.81 11.08 -1.82
C VAL A 37 4.09 12.20 -2.54
N ASN A 38 3.98 12.11 -3.87
CA ASN A 38 3.27 13.09 -4.67
C ASN A 38 1.78 13.14 -4.32
N PHE A 39 1.12 11.99 -4.22
CA PHE A 39 -0.26 11.89 -3.77
C PHE A 39 -0.47 12.53 -2.40
N LEU A 40 0.35 12.15 -1.40
CA LEU A 40 0.30 12.68 -0.05
C LEU A 40 0.61 14.19 0.06
N LYS A 41 1.23 14.81 -0.94
CA LYS A 41 1.41 16.26 -1.01
C LYS A 41 0.12 17.01 -1.34
N HIS A 42 -0.78 16.38 -2.08
CA HIS A 42 -1.99 17.02 -2.61
C HIS A 42 -3.24 16.78 -1.77
N ILE A 43 -3.13 15.94 -0.72
CA ILE A 43 -4.25 15.64 0.18
C ILE A 43 -3.99 16.12 1.60
N ARG A 44 -5.10 16.27 2.36
CA ARG A 44 -5.17 16.24 3.83
C ARG A 44 -6.20 15.19 4.21
N CYS A 45 -5.97 14.47 5.30
CA CYS A 45 -6.96 13.56 5.85
C CYS A 45 -6.88 13.55 7.37
N ASP A 46 -8.00 13.24 8.01
CA ASP A 46 -8.06 13.11 9.47
C ASP A 46 -7.48 11.74 9.88
N LYS A 47 -7.63 10.73 9.01
CA LYS A 47 -7.15 9.37 9.23
C LYS A 47 -6.49 8.79 7.98
N LEU A 48 -5.32 8.17 8.14
CA LEU A 48 -4.63 7.40 7.11
C LEU A 48 -4.56 5.93 7.56
N VAL A 49 -5.16 5.05 6.78
CA VAL A 49 -5.09 3.60 6.99
C VAL A 49 -4.08 3.01 6.00
N LEU A 50 -3.02 2.47 6.53
CA LEU A 50 -1.97 1.74 5.81
C LEU A 50 -2.31 0.25 5.91
N ASN A 51 -2.94 -0.29 4.85
CA ASN A 51 -3.57 -1.60 4.89
C ASN A 51 -2.64 -2.72 4.39
N GLY A 52 -1.57 -2.96 5.12
CA GLY A 52 -0.61 -4.04 4.87
C GLY A 52 0.34 -3.81 3.68
N ASP A 53 1.44 -4.54 3.68
CA ASP A 53 2.47 -4.54 2.65
C ASP A 53 3.04 -3.15 2.33
N ILE A 54 3.16 -2.35 3.37
CA ILE A 54 3.72 -0.99 3.28
C ILE A 54 5.24 -1.06 3.20
N ILE A 55 5.85 -1.92 4.04
CA ILE A 55 7.30 -2.17 4.04
C ILE A 55 7.52 -3.62 3.63
N ASP A 56 8.28 -3.85 2.57
CA ASP A 56 8.63 -5.20 2.14
C ASP A 56 9.79 -5.75 2.95
N GLY A 57 9.47 -6.33 4.12
CA GLY A 57 10.43 -6.98 4.99
C GLY A 57 11.08 -8.21 4.35
N TRP A 58 10.38 -8.89 3.45
CA TRP A 58 10.93 -10.04 2.72
C TRP A 58 11.99 -9.61 1.71
N ALA A 59 11.72 -8.55 0.93
CA ALA A 59 12.70 -8.00 0.01
C ALA A 59 13.94 -7.50 0.76
N LEU A 60 13.75 -6.78 1.88
CA LEU A 60 14.86 -6.28 2.71
C LEU A 60 15.72 -7.42 3.27
N LYS A 61 15.11 -8.51 3.75
CA LYS A 61 15.83 -9.71 4.21
C LYS A 61 16.62 -10.41 3.10
N ARG A 62 16.17 -10.32 1.84
CA ARG A 62 16.86 -10.87 0.65
C ARG A 62 17.88 -9.91 0.04
N GLY A 63 18.28 -8.86 0.73
CA GLY A 63 19.28 -7.89 0.26
C GLY A 63 18.69 -6.69 -0.50
N GLY A 64 17.39 -6.48 -0.43
CA GLY A 64 16.73 -5.26 -0.90
C GLY A 64 17.31 -4.02 -0.24
N LYS A 65 17.30 -2.90 -0.94
CA LYS A 65 17.94 -1.66 -0.47
C LYS A 65 16.89 -0.63 -0.07
N TRP A 66 17.01 -0.16 1.16
CA TRP A 66 16.26 1.00 1.62
C TRP A 66 16.84 2.28 1.01
N SER A 67 16.11 2.94 0.15
CA SER A 67 16.54 4.14 -0.55
C SER A 67 15.99 5.43 0.07
N ALA A 68 16.59 6.57 -0.29
CA ALA A 68 16.12 7.88 0.18
C ALA A 68 14.66 8.18 -0.23
N ARG A 69 14.15 7.62 -1.35
CA ARG A 69 12.76 7.78 -1.77
C ARG A 69 11.79 7.07 -0.82
N HIS A 70 12.16 5.88 -0.30
CA HIS A 70 11.37 5.17 0.71
C HIS A 70 11.29 5.98 2.01
N SER A 71 12.42 6.53 2.48
CA SER A 71 12.46 7.42 3.64
C SER A 71 11.61 8.68 3.47
N ARG A 72 11.44 9.18 2.22
CA ARG A 72 10.58 10.34 1.95
C ARG A 72 9.11 10.04 2.23
N VAL A 73 8.63 8.81 1.94
CA VAL A 73 7.25 8.39 2.26
C VAL A 73 7.03 8.45 3.77
N ILE A 74 7.88 7.79 4.53
CA ILE A 74 7.78 7.75 6.01
C ILE A 74 7.81 9.16 6.59
N ARG A 75 8.81 9.97 6.19
CA ARG A 75 8.91 11.36 6.66
C ARG A 75 7.69 12.19 6.29
N LYS A 76 7.08 11.92 5.12
CA LYS A 76 5.89 12.65 4.70
C LYS A 76 4.70 12.30 5.59
N ILE A 77 4.50 11.03 5.93
CA ILE A 77 3.44 10.56 6.83
C ILE A 77 3.64 11.19 8.22
N LEU A 78 4.85 11.08 8.79
CA LEU A 78 5.15 11.66 10.12
C LEU A 78 4.90 13.17 10.15
N LYS A 79 5.30 13.92 9.11
CA LYS A 79 4.99 15.36 9.01
C LYS A 79 3.50 15.66 8.90
N MET A 80 2.69 14.77 8.32
CA MET A 80 1.23 14.93 8.29
C MET A 80 0.63 14.67 9.66
N MET A 81 1.11 13.65 10.38
CA MET A 81 0.68 13.38 11.76
C MET A 81 0.95 14.59 12.67
N GLU A 82 2.15 15.15 12.60
CA GLU A 82 2.56 16.28 13.44
C GLU A 82 1.79 17.56 13.10
N ARG A 83 1.74 17.93 11.82
CA ARG A 83 1.19 19.21 11.38
C ARG A 83 -0.33 19.23 11.27
N ASP A 84 -0.91 18.13 10.77
CA ASP A 84 -2.33 18.05 10.41
C ASP A 84 -3.13 17.25 11.45
N ASP A 85 -2.49 16.85 12.55
CA ASP A 85 -3.06 16.08 13.65
C ASP A 85 -3.70 14.73 13.22
N MET A 86 -3.17 14.16 12.13
CA MET A 86 -3.68 12.98 11.46
C MET A 86 -3.46 11.70 12.28
N GLU A 87 -4.48 10.88 12.44
CA GLU A 87 -4.36 9.51 12.96
C GLU A 87 -3.83 8.57 11.87
N VAL A 88 -2.89 7.68 12.22
CA VAL A 88 -2.40 6.63 11.33
C VAL A 88 -2.71 5.27 11.93
N ILE A 89 -3.35 4.41 11.13
CA ILE A 89 -3.59 3.01 11.47
C ILE A 89 -2.79 2.17 10.48
N TYR A 90 -1.85 1.40 11.01
CA TYR A 90 -1.04 0.48 10.23
C TYR A 90 -1.52 -0.95 10.47
N LEU A 91 -2.08 -1.56 9.46
CA LEU A 91 -2.39 -2.98 9.47
C LEU A 91 -1.19 -3.75 8.92
N ARG A 92 -0.87 -4.87 9.55
CA ARG A 92 0.18 -5.72 9.03
C ARG A 92 -0.29 -6.46 7.79
N GLY A 93 0.60 -6.65 6.81
CA GLY A 93 0.44 -7.57 5.69
C GLY A 93 1.40 -8.77 5.81
N ASN A 94 1.44 -9.61 4.79
CA ASN A 94 2.33 -10.78 4.78
C ASN A 94 3.79 -10.39 4.52
N HIS A 95 4.08 -9.32 3.80
CA HIS A 95 5.46 -8.85 3.57
C HIS A 95 6.05 -8.09 4.75
N ASP A 96 5.23 -7.55 5.62
CA ASP A 96 5.66 -6.87 6.85
C ASP A 96 5.28 -7.65 8.13
N ASP A 97 5.23 -8.99 8.04
CA ASP A 97 4.90 -9.94 9.10
C ASP A 97 5.78 -9.83 10.35
N ILE A 98 6.96 -9.23 10.24
CA ILE A 98 7.86 -8.96 11.36
C ILE A 98 7.17 -8.10 12.43
N LEU A 99 6.21 -7.29 12.05
CA LEU A 99 5.44 -6.43 12.97
C LEU A 99 4.48 -7.23 13.85
N GLU A 100 4.13 -8.47 13.47
CA GLU A 100 3.16 -9.29 14.20
C GLU A 100 3.55 -9.52 15.66
N ARG A 101 4.86 -9.59 15.97
CA ARG A 101 5.38 -9.79 17.33
C ARG A 101 5.07 -8.62 18.27
N PHE A 102 4.78 -7.45 17.70
CA PHE A 102 4.60 -6.21 18.46
C PHE A 102 3.14 -5.74 18.45
N LEU A 103 2.23 -6.53 17.87
CA LEU A 103 0.82 -6.16 17.81
C LEU A 103 0.03 -6.62 19.05
N PRO A 104 -0.93 -5.82 19.52
CA PRO A 104 -1.20 -4.43 19.13
C PRO A 104 -0.19 -3.46 19.76
N LEU A 105 0.21 -2.43 19.03
CA LEU A 105 1.14 -1.41 19.50
C LEU A 105 0.63 -0.02 19.12
N ALA A 106 0.79 0.94 20.01
CA ALA A 106 0.39 2.32 19.75
C ALA A 106 1.47 3.31 20.21
N PHE A 107 1.75 4.30 19.37
CA PHE A 107 2.59 5.45 19.68
C PHE A 107 1.81 6.73 19.36
N GLY A 108 1.20 7.34 20.37
CA GLY A 108 0.35 8.50 20.18
C GLY A 108 -0.78 8.22 19.18
N LYS A 109 -0.75 8.87 18.02
CA LYS A 109 -1.75 8.71 16.95
C LYS A 109 -1.39 7.63 15.90
N LEU A 110 -0.28 6.94 16.06
CA LEU A 110 0.10 5.81 15.23
C LEU A 110 -0.27 4.50 15.94
N LYS A 111 -1.15 3.72 15.33
CA LYS A 111 -1.60 2.43 15.86
C LYS A 111 -1.24 1.32 14.88
N PHE A 112 -0.66 0.24 15.40
CA PHE A 112 -0.38 -0.97 14.65
C PHE A 112 -1.36 -2.07 15.09
N THR A 113 -2.01 -2.73 14.13
CA THR A 113 -3.02 -3.75 14.41
C THR A 113 -3.09 -4.78 13.28
N LYS A 114 -3.78 -5.90 13.53
CA LYS A 114 -4.08 -6.92 12.51
C LYS A 114 -5.31 -6.55 11.70
N GLU A 115 -6.28 -5.90 12.33
CA GLU A 115 -7.56 -5.54 11.75
C GLU A 115 -8.02 -4.18 12.29
N HIS A 116 -8.89 -3.51 11.55
CA HIS A 116 -9.48 -2.24 11.94
C HIS A 116 -10.95 -2.16 11.53
N ILE A 117 -11.81 -1.74 12.43
CA ILE A 117 -13.19 -1.43 12.09
C ILE A 117 -13.28 0.05 11.71
N HIS A 118 -13.46 0.30 10.42
CA HIS A 118 -13.73 1.64 9.92
C HIS A 118 -15.21 1.96 9.97
N THR A 119 -15.55 3.07 10.61
CA THR A 119 -16.93 3.59 10.64
C THR A 119 -17.01 4.81 9.74
N THR A 120 -17.91 4.79 8.77
CA THR A 120 -18.17 5.93 7.88
C THR A 120 -18.94 7.03 8.58
N GLN A 121 -19.04 8.21 7.97
CA GLN A 121 -19.88 9.31 8.48
C GLN A 121 -21.38 8.94 8.54
N ALA A 122 -21.84 8.01 7.70
CA ALA A 122 -23.19 7.49 7.70
C ALA A 122 -23.42 6.38 8.75
N GLY A 123 -22.42 6.09 9.61
CA GLY A 123 -22.51 5.07 10.66
C GLY A 123 -22.29 3.64 10.18
N GLN A 124 -22.03 3.42 8.88
CA GLN A 124 -21.73 2.09 8.36
C GLN A 124 -20.36 1.61 8.84
N ARG A 125 -20.27 0.35 9.22
CA ARG A 125 -19.05 -0.29 9.73
C ARG A 125 -18.46 -1.22 8.69
N TYR A 126 -17.16 -1.14 8.47
CA TYR A 126 -16.40 -1.99 7.56
C TYR A 126 -15.23 -2.60 8.30
N LEU A 127 -15.08 -3.91 8.21
CA LEU A 127 -13.85 -4.58 8.65
C LEU A 127 -12.77 -4.35 7.60
N VAL A 128 -11.65 -3.79 8.03
CA VAL A 128 -10.47 -3.55 7.19
C VAL A 128 -9.41 -4.56 7.60
N VAL A 129 -9.01 -5.40 6.67
CA VAL A 129 -7.94 -6.39 6.81
C VAL A 129 -7.11 -6.38 5.53
N HIS A 130 -5.86 -6.81 5.61
CA HIS A 130 -5.02 -6.89 4.40
C HIS A 130 -5.47 -8.01 3.44
N GLY A 131 -6.10 -9.06 3.98
CA GLY A 131 -6.64 -10.15 3.15
C GLY A 131 -5.71 -11.35 2.99
N ASP A 132 -4.46 -11.28 3.40
CA ASP A 132 -3.50 -12.39 3.38
C ASP A 132 -4.00 -13.62 4.19
N GLY A 133 -4.82 -13.39 5.21
CA GLY A 133 -5.45 -14.47 5.99
C GLY A 133 -6.43 -15.33 5.20
N PHE A 134 -6.98 -14.81 4.09
CA PHE A 134 -7.88 -15.55 3.20
C PHE A 134 -7.14 -16.31 2.10
N ASP A 135 -5.85 -16.06 1.92
CA ASP A 135 -5.02 -16.79 0.97
C ASP A 135 -4.47 -18.06 1.62
N SER A 136 -5.00 -19.21 1.21
CA SER A 136 -4.59 -20.52 1.71
C SER A 136 -3.11 -20.85 1.41
N VAL A 137 -2.55 -20.28 0.35
CA VAL A 137 -1.13 -20.45 -0.01
C VAL A 137 -0.25 -19.67 0.95
N SER A 138 -0.60 -18.41 1.26
CA SER A 138 0.21 -17.58 2.15
C SER A 138 0.12 -18.03 3.61
N THR A 139 -1.00 -18.58 4.05
CA THR A 139 -1.19 -19.06 5.43
C THR A 139 -0.61 -20.45 5.68
N ASN A 140 -0.82 -21.39 4.75
CA ASN A 140 -0.47 -22.79 4.95
C ASN A 140 0.89 -23.17 4.35
N HIS A 141 1.36 -22.45 3.33
CA HIS A 141 2.58 -22.77 2.58
C HIS A 141 3.45 -21.54 2.32
N LYS A 142 3.96 -20.91 3.39
CA LYS A 142 4.83 -19.73 3.31
C LYS A 142 6.02 -19.88 2.36
N TRP A 143 6.55 -21.10 2.20
CA TRP A 143 7.64 -21.39 1.26
C TRP A 143 7.20 -21.29 -0.20
N ILE A 144 5.95 -21.70 -0.54
CA ILE A 144 5.37 -21.56 -1.88
C ILE A 144 5.13 -20.09 -2.19
N ALA A 145 4.59 -19.33 -1.22
CA ALA A 145 4.44 -17.89 -1.36
C ALA A 145 5.78 -17.18 -1.57
N SER A 146 6.84 -17.61 -0.86
CA SER A 146 8.20 -17.09 -1.07
C SER A 146 8.75 -17.43 -2.46
N LEU A 147 8.52 -18.66 -2.97
CA LEU A 147 8.88 -19.03 -4.33
C LEU A 147 8.09 -18.21 -5.37
N GLY A 148 6.80 -18.01 -5.12
CA GLY A 148 5.94 -17.16 -5.94
C GLY A 148 6.45 -15.72 -5.98
N ALA A 149 6.91 -15.18 -4.84
CA ALA A 149 7.50 -13.84 -4.77
C ALA A 149 8.79 -13.73 -5.62
N VAL A 150 9.67 -14.75 -5.56
CA VAL A 150 10.88 -14.77 -6.39
C VAL A 150 10.52 -14.84 -7.88
N GLY A 151 9.54 -15.68 -8.24
CA GLY A 151 9.04 -15.76 -9.62
C GLY A 151 8.41 -14.45 -10.08
N TYR A 152 7.68 -13.79 -9.21
CA TYR A 152 7.09 -12.49 -9.48
C TYR A 152 8.14 -11.39 -9.66
N ASP A 153 9.17 -11.34 -8.80
CA ASP A 153 10.31 -10.42 -8.94
C ASP A 153 11.04 -10.63 -10.28
N PHE A 154 11.19 -11.89 -10.71
CA PHE A 154 11.74 -12.22 -12.03
C PHE A 154 10.85 -11.69 -13.16
N LEU A 155 9.54 -11.91 -13.09
CA LEU A 155 8.58 -11.39 -14.08
C LEU A 155 8.56 -9.87 -14.12
N LEU A 156 8.67 -9.20 -12.97
CA LEU A 156 8.82 -7.74 -12.91
C LEU A 156 10.12 -7.29 -13.58
N GLY A 157 11.21 -8.04 -13.40
CA GLY A 157 12.48 -7.78 -14.09
C GLY A 157 12.33 -7.87 -15.61
N VAL A 158 11.71 -8.93 -16.10
CA VAL A 158 11.40 -9.12 -17.53
C VAL A 158 10.50 -8.00 -18.05
N ASN A 159 9.46 -7.64 -17.30
CA ASN A 159 8.55 -6.55 -17.67
C ASN A 159 9.29 -5.19 -17.75
N ARG A 160 10.26 -4.96 -16.86
CA ARG A 160 11.08 -3.74 -16.87
C ARG A 160 11.94 -3.65 -18.13
N VAL A 161 12.64 -4.73 -18.48
CA VAL A 161 13.46 -4.82 -19.69
C VAL A 161 12.58 -4.64 -20.95
N TYR A 162 11.43 -5.32 -20.98
CA TYR A 162 10.49 -5.19 -22.08
C TYR A 162 9.95 -3.77 -22.24
N ASN A 163 9.63 -3.09 -21.14
CA ASN A 163 9.17 -1.70 -21.19
C ASN A 163 10.28 -0.72 -21.54
N LEU A 164 11.53 -0.99 -21.17
CA LEU A 164 12.67 -0.20 -21.63
C LEU A 164 12.81 -0.29 -23.16
N TYR A 165 12.70 -1.49 -23.72
CA TYR A 165 12.68 -1.71 -25.17
C TYR A 165 11.49 -0.99 -25.85
N ARG A 166 10.29 -1.06 -25.24
CA ARG A 166 9.10 -0.37 -25.76
C ARG A 166 9.25 1.15 -25.73
N SER A 167 9.82 1.70 -24.64
CA SER A 167 10.08 3.14 -24.50
C SER A 167 11.05 3.62 -25.57
N TRP A 168 12.11 2.85 -25.85
CA TRP A 168 13.03 3.15 -26.95
C TRP A 168 12.34 3.18 -28.33
N ARG A 169 11.27 2.41 -28.50
CA ARG A 169 10.42 2.40 -29.72
C ARG A 169 9.25 3.39 -29.67
N GLY A 170 9.21 4.29 -28.69
CA GLY A 170 8.13 5.29 -28.56
C GLY A 170 6.76 4.70 -28.24
N LYS A 171 6.68 3.48 -27.69
CA LYS A 171 5.42 2.84 -27.33
C LYS A 171 5.11 3.05 -25.84
N GLU A 172 3.83 3.16 -25.49
CA GLU A 172 3.35 3.29 -24.11
C GLU A 172 3.73 2.10 -23.23
N TYR A 173 3.78 2.34 -21.91
CA TYR A 173 4.10 1.35 -20.90
C TYR A 173 3.12 0.18 -20.91
N PHE A 174 3.62 -1.05 -20.85
CA PHE A 174 2.82 -2.27 -20.84
C PHE A 174 2.97 -3.01 -19.50
N PHE A 175 1.84 -3.39 -18.90
CA PHE A 175 1.79 -4.19 -17.70
C PHE A 175 1.45 -5.64 -18.03
N PHE A 176 2.32 -6.58 -17.69
CA PHE A 176 2.05 -8.03 -17.80
C PHE A 176 0.84 -8.47 -16.99
N SER A 177 0.54 -7.79 -15.87
CA SER A 177 -0.64 -8.08 -15.06
C SER A 177 -1.97 -7.87 -15.79
N LYS A 178 -2.00 -7.10 -16.88
CA LYS A 178 -3.18 -7.01 -17.76
C LYS A 178 -3.47 -8.29 -18.55
N LEU A 179 -2.51 -9.21 -18.64
CA LEU A 179 -2.65 -10.52 -19.27
C LEU A 179 -3.11 -11.61 -18.29
N VAL A 180 -2.91 -11.41 -17.00
CA VAL A 180 -3.42 -12.31 -15.96
C VAL A 180 -4.85 -11.89 -15.69
N ASN A 181 -5.78 -12.68 -16.21
CA ASN A 181 -7.21 -12.52 -16.26
C ASN A 181 -7.81 -11.87 -15.00
N TYR A 182 -8.09 -10.57 -15.06
CA TYR A 182 -8.86 -9.82 -14.08
C TYR A 182 -10.22 -10.48 -13.77
N GLU A 183 -10.82 -11.15 -14.75
CA GLU A 183 -12.05 -11.93 -14.61
C GLU A 183 -11.92 -13.13 -13.67
N ARG A 184 -10.82 -13.90 -13.75
CA ARG A 184 -10.54 -15.00 -12.81
C ARG A 184 -10.30 -14.52 -11.39
N PHE A 185 -9.66 -13.37 -11.22
CA PHE A 185 -9.48 -12.76 -9.90
C PHE A 185 -10.82 -12.33 -9.30
N LEU A 186 -11.70 -11.74 -10.09
CA LEU A 186 -13.05 -11.37 -9.65
C LEU A 186 -13.92 -12.61 -9.35
N GLU A 187 -13.78 -13.70 -10.09
CA GLU A 187 -14.46 -14.97 -9.80
C GLU A 187 -13.97 -15.56 -8.48
N SER A 188 -12.65 -15.61 -8.25
CA SER A 188 -12.11 -16.11 -6.98
C SER A 188 -12.53 -15.26 -5.78
N LEU A 189 -12.65 -13.94 -5.95
CA LEU A 189 -13.19 -13.06 -4.91
C LEU A 189 -14.67 -13.31 -4.65
N ARG A 190 -15.46 -13.64 -5.68
CA ARG A 190 -16.89 -13.98 -5.51
C ARG A 190 -17.10 -15.31 -4.79
N GLU A 191 -16.22 -16.29 -4.95
CA GLU A 191 -16.28 -17.57 -4.23
C GLU A 191 -15.89 -17.43 -2.74
N VAL A 192 -15.00 -16.47 -2.42
CA VAL A 192 -14.46 -16.27 -1.06
C VAL A 192 -15.26 -15.25 -0.26
N MET A 193 -15.95 -14.31 -0.90
CA MET A 193 -16.81 -13.36 -0.20
C MET A 193 -18.10 -14.05 0.25
N PRO A 194 -18.37 -14.13 1.56
CA PRO A 194 -19.67 -14.58 2.05
C PRO A 194 -20.76 -13.69 1.47
N LYS A 195 -21.86 -14.31 1.02
CA LYS A 195 -23.00 -13.56 0.49
C LYS A 195 -23.42 -12.51 1.51
N ARG A 196 -23.76 -11.32 1.03
CA ARG A 196 -24.10 -10.14 1.84
C ARG A 196 -25.13 -10.40 2.94
N GLU A 197 -25.91 -11.49 2.83
CA GLU A 197 -26.92 -11.94 3.77
C GLU A 197 -26.32 -12.59 5.04
N GLU A 198 -25.12 -13.18 4.96
CA GLU A 198 -24.45 -13.82 6.12
C GLU A 198 -23.76 -12.81 7.04
N LEU A 199 -23.38 -11.63 6.52
CA LEU A 199 -22.76 -10.56 7.31
C LEU A 199 -23.77 -9.71 8.10
N ALA A 200 -25.06 -9.84 7.83
CA ALA A 200 -26.12 -9.13 8.56
C ALA A 200 -26.59 -9.88 9.82
N ALA A 201 -26.10 -11.10 10.06
CA ALA A 201 -26.52 -11.97 11.16
C ALA A 201 -25.51 -12.06 12.33
N VAL A 202 -24.46 -11.20 12.35
CA VAL A 202 -23.46 -11.14 13.43
C VAL A 202 -23.47 -9.80 14.15
#